data_f6878d97823f9379ed38e3516510125d
#
_entry.id   f6878d97823f9379ed38e3516510125d
#
_cell.length_a   1.000
_cell.length_b   1.000
_cell.length_c   1.000
_cell.angle_alpha   90.00
_cell.angle_beta   90.00
_cell.angle_gamma   90.00
#
_symmetry.space_group_name_H-M   'P 1'
#
loop_
_entity.id
_entity.type
_entity.pdbx_description
1 polymer ?
#
loop_
_entity_poly.entity_id
_entity_poly.type
_entity_poly.pdbx_seq_one_letter_code
_entity_poly.pdbx_strand_id
1 'polypeptide(L)'
;MSNDNRVRFFDTTLRDGEQSPGASMNTAEKVRLAIQLENLGVDIIEAGFPAASQGDFEAVSQIAGKLKQTEIAGLARANKQDIDAAWGAVKHAAKPRIHTFLATSDIHLKYKLRLDRQQVIAQAVEAVRYAKTFTDNVEFSAEDGSRSDRDYLCKVFEAAIAAGATTINLPDTVGYAIPSEFADLITYVRAHTPNIGQAVLSVHCHNDLGLATANTLAALAAGARQAEVTVNGIGERAGNTS
;
A
#
# COMPACT_ATOMS: atom_id res chain seq x y z
N MET A 1 3.59 21.70 11.82
CA MET A 1 3.92 20.25 11.68
C MET A 1 3.45 19.59 12.96
N SER A 2 2.37 18.81 12.94
CA SER A 2 1.99 18.03 14.11
C SER A 2 3.08 16.98 14.32
N ASN A 3 3.70 17.02 15.49
CA ASN A 3 4.72 16.05 15.90
C ASN A 3 3.99 14.75 16.30
N ASP A 4 3.14 14.26 15.40
CA ASP A 4 2.35 13.07 15.67
C ASP A 4 3.22 11.83 15.41
N ASN A 5 3.79 11.32 16.49
CA ASN A 5 4.62 10.10 16.50
C ASN A 5 3.75 8.83 16.45
N ARG A 6 2.45 8.98 16.19
CA ARG A 6 1.51 7.87 16.09
C ARG A 6 1.81 7.01 14.86
N VAL A 7 1.79 5.70 15.07
CA VAL A 7 1.82 4.72 13.99
C VAL A 7 0.38 4.42 13.56
N ARG A 8 0.13 4.42 12.26
CA ARG A 8 -1.15 4.04 11.65
C ARG A 8 -1.11 2.58 11.25
N PHE A 9 -2.20 1.86 11.50
CA PHE A 9 -2.39 0.48 11.08
C PHE A 9 -3.24 0.44 9.80
N PHE A 10 -2.65 -0.09 8.74
CA PHE A 10 -3.30 -0.36 7.47
C PHE A 10 -3.52 -1.87 7.36
N ASP A 11 -4.75 -2.32 7.51
CA ASP A 11 -5.08 -3.74 7.44
C ASP A 11 -5.40 -4.14 5.99
N THR A 12 -4.66 -5.10 5.47
CA THR A 12 -4.83 -5.67 4.12
C THR A 12 -5.32 -7.12 4.12
N THR A 13 -5.93 -7.57 5.22
CA THR A 13 -6.48 -8.93 5.33
C THR A 13 -7.49 -9.22 4.22
N LEU A 14 -8.30 -8.22 3.83
CA LEU A 14 -9.33 -8.35 2.81
C LEU A 14 -8.81 -8.26 1.37
N ARG A 15 -7.51 -8.00 1.19
CA ARG A 15 -6.85 -7.98 -0.13
C ARG A 15 -5.70 -8.97 -0.19
N ASP A 16 -4.56 -8.69 0.48
CA ASP A 16 -3.39 -9.58 0.48
C ASP A 16 -3.66 -10.87 1.26
N GLY A 17 -4.42 -10.78 2.35
CA GLY A 17 -4.82 -11.93 3.14
C GLY A 17 -5.59 -12.98 2.32
N GLU A 18 -6.42 -12.56 1.37
CA GLU A 18 -7.17 -13.48 0.50
C GLU A 18 -6.31 -14.18 -0.56
N GLN A 19 -5.09 -13.72 -0.81
CA GLN A 19 -4.15 -14.40 -1.70
C GLN A 19 -3.56 -15.67 -1.07
N SER A 20 -3.80 -15.88 0.22
CA SER A 20 -3.48 -17.16 0.87
C SER A 20 -4.40 -18.28 0.35
N PRO A 21 -3.87 -19.45 -0.04
CA PRO A 21 -4.69 -20.56 -0.49
C PRO A 21 -5.77 -20.94 0.52
N GLY A 22 -7.03 -21.00 0.09
CA GLY A 22 -8.16 -21.35 0.94
C GLY A 22 -8.72 -20.21 1.81
N ALA A 23 -8.18 -18.99 1.71
CA ALA A 23 -8.63 -17.84 2.49
C ALA A 23 -9.61 -16.92 1.73
N SER A 24 -10.05 -17.30 0.52
CA SER A 24 -11.02 -16.52 -0.24
C SER A 24 -12.35 -16.42 0.50
N MET A 25 -12.89 -15.22 0.56
CA MET A 25 -14.13 -14.88 1.25
C MET A 25 -15.22 -14.43 0.26
N ASN A 26 -16.46 -14.77 0.54
CA ASN A 26 -17.57 -14.14 -0.16
C ASN A 26 -17.84 -12.72 0.36
N THR A 27 -18.63 -11.94 -0.38
CA THR A 27 -18.91 -10.53 -0.05
C THR A 27 -19.47 -10.35 1.37
N ALA A 28 -20.35 -11.25 1.85
CA ALA A 28 -20.92 -11.14 3.18
C ALA A 28 -19.89 -11.40 4.29
N GLU A 29 -18.95 -12.30 4.06
CA GLU A 29 -17.83 -12.58 4.96
C GLU A 29 -16.87 -11.41 5.02
N LYS A 30 -16.49 -10.82 3.86
CA LYS A 30 -15.67 -9.61 3.78
C LYS A 30 -16.30 -8.45 4.55
N VAL A 31 -17.58 -8.20 4.37
CA VAL A 31 -18.29 -7.13 5.10
C VAL A 31 -18.30 -7.39 6.62
N ARG A 32 -18.52 -8.64 7.05
CA ARG A 32 -18.47 -8.98 8.48
C ARG A 32 -17.08 -8.75 9.08
N LEU A 33 -16.04 -9.18 8.36
CA LEU A 33 -14.66 -9.00 8.82
C LEU A 33 -14.29 -7.51 8.85
N ALA A 34 -14.67 -6.73 7.83
CA ALA A 34 -14.45 -5.29 7.79
C ALA A 34 -15.04 -4.56 9.00
N ILE A 35 -16.26 -4.95 9.44
CA ILE A 35 -16.89 -4.41 10.66
C ILE A 35 -16.05 -4.76 11.90
N GLN A 36 -15.51 -5.99 11.99
CA GLN A 36 -14.67 -6.36 13.12
C GLN A 36 -13.34 -5.61 13.13
N LEU A 37 -12.73 -5.36 11.96
CA LEU A 37 -11.52 -4.54 11.83
C LEU A 37 -11.78 -3.08 12.23
N GLU A 38 -12.93 -2.49 11.83
CA GLU A 38 -13.33 -1.16 12.30
C GLU A 38 -13.52 -1.13 13.82
N ASN A 39 -14.18 -2.14 14.41
CA ASN A 39 -14.35 -2.25 15.85
C ASN A 39 -13.02 -2.47 16.60
N LEU A 40 -12.06 -3.14 15.99
CA LEU A 40 -10.69 -3.28 16.50
C LEU A 40 -9.94 -1.96 16.54
N GLY A 41 -10.35 -0.99 15.71
CA GLY A 41 -9.79 0.35 15.66
C GLY A 41 -8.62 0.50 14.70
N VAL A 42 -8.53 -0.31 13.64
CA VAL A 42 -7.55 -0.10 12.57
C VAL A 42 -7.83 1.23 11.87
N ASP A 43 -6.77 1.92 11.45
CA ASP A 43 -6.89 3.25 10.83
C ASP A 43 -7.40 3.17 9.39
N ILE A 44 -6.89 2.17 8.65
CA ILE A 44 -7.21 1.97 7.24
C ILE A 44 -7.52 0.48 6.99
N ILE A 45 -8.51 0.19 6.14
CA ILE A 45 -8.80 -1.14 5.62
C ILE A 45 -8.63 -1.11 4.10
N GLU A 46 -7.72 -1.92 3.58
CA GLU A 46 -7.67 -2.21 2.14
C GLU A 46 -8.71 -3.29 1.83
N ALA A 47 -9.83 -2.86 1.29
CA ALA A 47 -11.02 -3.70 1.18
C ALA A 47 -10.98 -4.67 0.01
N GLY A 48 -10.04 -4.51 -0.91
CA GLY A 48 -9.86 -5.39 -2.06
C GLY A 48 -9.23 -4.71 -3.27
N PHE A 49 -9.29 -5.42 -4.42
CA PHE A 49 -8.80 -4.95 -5.71
C PHE A 49 -9.95 -4.84 -6.72
N PRO A 50 -10.66 -3.71 -6.77
CA PRO A 50 -11.90 -3.56 -7.53
C PRO A 50 -11.82 -3.88 -9.01
N ALA A 51 -10.65 -3.68 -9.63
CA ALA A 51 -10.42 -4.00 -11.04
C ALA A 51 -10.20 -5.50 -11.31
N ALA A 52 -10.01 -6.32 -10.28
CA ALA A 52 -9.72 -7.75 -10.44
C ALA A 52 -10.97 -8.55 -10.87
N SER A 53 -12.14 -8.24 -10.30
CA SER A 53 -13.40 -8.90 -10.61
C SER A 53 -14.61 -8.04 -10.23
N GLN A 54 -15.77 -8.37 -10.79
CA GLN A 54 -17.03 -7.75 -10.39
C GLN A 54 -17.34 -8.01 -8.90
N GLY A 55 -17.04 -9.22 -8.40
CA GLY A 55 -17.23 -9.58 -6.99
C GLY A 55 -16.38 -8.74 -6.05
N ASP A 56 -15.11 -8.47 -6.40
CA ASP A 56 -14.25 -7.58 -5.63
C ASP A 56 -14.78 -6.14 -5.63
N PHE A 57 -15.18 -5.63 -6.80
CA PHE A 57 -15.81 -4.32 -6.91
C PHE A 57 -17.02 -4.17 -5.98
N GLU A 58 -17.93 -5.17 -6.00
CA GLU A 58 -19.14 -5.16 -5.18
C GLU A 58 -18.82 -5.25 -3.68
N ALA A 59 -17.87 -6.11 -3.30
CA ALA A 59 -17.46 -6.23 -1.90
C ALA A 59 -16.87 -4.93 -1.36
N VAL A 60 -15.94 -4.31 -2.09
CA VAL A 60 -15.35 -3.02 -1.72
C VAL A 60 -16.42 -1.93 -1.63
N SER A 61 -17.36 -1.88 -2.59
CA SER A 61 -18.45 -0.90 -2.60
C SER A 61 -19.37 -1.05 -1.39
N GLN A 62 -19.70 -2.29 -1.00
CA GLN A 62 -20.54 -2.53 0.18
C GLN A 62 -19.83 -2.15 1.47
N ILE A 63 -18.54 -2.47 1.60
CA ILE A 63 -17.70 -2.07 2.76
C ILE A 63 -17.65 -0.55 2.84
N ALA A 64 -17.32 0.11 1.73
CA ALA A 64 -17.23 1.57 1.65
C ALA A 64 -18.52 2.28 2.06
N GLY A 65 -19.67 1.76 1.65
CA GLY A 65 -20.97 2.33 2.02
C GLY A 65 -21.35 2.12 3.49
N LYS A 66 -20.81 1.07 4.11
CA LYS A 66 -21.22 0.63 5.45
C LYS A 66 -20.37 1.20 6.58
N LEU A 67 -19.05 1.23 6.43
CA LEU A 67 -18.10 1.68 7.45
C LEU A 67 -18.04 3.22 7.50
N LYS A 68 -17.86 3.79 8.71
CA LYS A 68 -17.94 5.25 8.90
C LYS A 68 -16.72 5.84 9.61
N GLN A 69 -15.95 5.07 10.33
CA GLN A 69 -14.84 5.54 11.16
C GLN A 69 -13.48 5.32 10.50
N THR A 70 -13.30 4.16 9.86
CA THR A 70 -12.07 3.73 9.23
C THR A 70 -11.93 4.27 7.79
N GLU A 71 -10.72 4.57 7.35
CA GLU A 71 -10.44 4.87 5.95
C GLU A 71 -10.57 3.58 5.12
N ILE A 72 -11.18 3.67 3.93
CA ILE A 72 -11.33 2.53 3.03
C ILE A 72 -10.49 2.73 1.79
N ALA A 73 -9.52 1.86 1.62
CA ALA A 73 -8.62 1.84 0.46
C ALA A 73 -9.07 0.80 -0.57
N GLY A 74 -8.97 1.16 -1.83
CA GLY A 74 -9.09 0.26 -2.98
C GLY A 74 -7.78 0.23 -3.74
N LEU A 75 -7.27 -0.99 -4.02
CA LEU A 75 -6.05 -1.18 -4.77
C LEU A 75 -6.27 -0.94 -6.26
N ALA A 76 -5.30 -0.32 -6.93
CA ALA A 76 -5.28 -0.07 -8.36
C ALA A 76 -3.87 -0.16 -8.95
N ARG A 77 -3.69 -0.84 -10.06
CA ARG A 77 -2.46 -0.67 -10.85
C ARG A 77 -2.36 0.78 -11.34
N ALA A 78 -1.14 1.23 -11.64
CA ALA A 78 -0.88 2.59 -12.13
C ALA A 78 -1.38 2.79 -13.58
N ASN A 79 -2.69 2.67 -13.78
CA ASN A 79 -3.40 2.95 -15.02
C ASN A 79 -4.81 3.49 -14.73
N LYS A 80 -5.38 4.24 -15.70
CA LYS A 80 -6.68 4.91 -15.53
C LYS A 80 -7.83 3.95 -15.26
N GLN A 81 -7.88 2.82 -15.96
CA GLN A 81 -8.97 1.86 -15.83
C GLN A 81 -9.07 1.29 -14.41
N ASP A 82 -7.94 0.90 -13.81
CA ASP A 82 -7.91 0.37 -12.45
C ASP A 82 -8.24 1.46 -11.41
N ILE A 83 -7.72 2.68 -11.62
CA ILE A 83 -7.98 3.83 -10.75
C ILE A 83 -9.48 4.21 -10.80
N ASP A 84 -10.11 4.20 -11.99
CA ASP A 84 -11.56 4.41 -12.14
C ASP A 84 -12.36 3.35 -11.39
N ALA A 85 -11.97 2.07 -11.49
CA ALA A 85 -12.61 0.98 -10.76
C ALA A 85 -12.45 1.14 -9.24
N ALA A 86 -11.25 1.47 -8.78
CA ALA A 86 -11.00 1.73 -7.35
C ALA A 86 -11.83 2.89 -6.84
N TRP A 87 -11.81 4.03 -7.55
CA TRP A 87 -12.65 5.16 -7.18
C TRP A 87 -14.13 4.82 -7.18
N GLY A 88 -14.63 4.19 -8.25
CA GLY A 88 -16.02 3.75 -8.36
C GLY A 88 -16.49 2.96 -7.14
N ALA A 89 -15.62 2.09 -6.61
CA ALA A 89 -15.91 1.25 -5.46
C ALA A 89 -15.80 2.00 -4.12
N VAL A 90 -14.78 2.88 -3.93
CA VAL A 90 -14.55 3.52 -2.61
C VAL A 90 -15.23 4.88 -2.45
N LYS A 91 -15.74 5.50 -3.51
CA LYS A 91 -16.29 6.89 -3.48
C LYS A 91 -17.40 7.14 -2.47
N HIS A 92 -18.08 6.12 -2.01
CA HIS A 92 -19.14 6.21 -0.99
C HIS A 92 -18.65 6.02 0.44
N ALA A 93 -17.34 5.75 0.63
CA ALA A 93 -16.74 5.70 1.95
C ALA A 93 -16.74 7.10 2.61
N ALA A 94 -16.82 7.13 3.93
CA ALA A 94 -16.68 8.38 4.68
C ALA A 94 -15.28 8.99 4.52
N LYS A 95 -14.26 8.13 4.34
CA LYS A 95 -12.85 8.48 4.14
C LYS A 95 -12.27 7.60 3.05
N PRO A 96 -12.48 7.91 1.75
CA PRO A 96 -11.98 7.08 0.66
C PRO A 96 -10.47 7.29 0.45
N ARG A 97 -9.77 6.20 0.12
CA ARG A 97 -8.37 6.20 -0.32
C ARG A 97 -8.23 5.43 -1.63
N ILE A 98 -7.46 5.95 -2.56
CA ILE A 98 -6.97 5.20 -3.71
C ILE A 98 -5.54 4.78 -3.42
N HIS A 99 -5.29 3.47 -3.42
CA HIS A 99 -3.96 2.90 -3.29
C HIS A 99 -3.49 2.42 -4.67
N THR A 100 -2.53 3.12 -5.27
CA THR A 100 -1.98 2.72 -6.57
C THR A 100 -0.54 2.25 -6.43
N PHE A 101 -0.14 1.30 -7.29
CA PHE A 101 1.20 0.73 -7.23
C PHE A 101 1.83 0.56 -8.60
N LEU A 102 3.17 0.60 -8.63
CA LEU A 102 3.98 0.32 -9.80
C LEU A 102 5.32 -0.28 -9.36
N ALA A 103 5.80 -1.29 -10.08
CA ALA A 103 7.06 -1.93 -9.76
C ALA A 103 8.25 -1.01 -10.09
N THR A 104 9.28 -1.04 -9.21
CA THR A 104 10.44 -0.15 -9.31
C THR A 104 11.78 -0.88 -9.38
N SER A 105 11.83 -2.19 -9.11
CA SER A 105 13.09 -2.94 -9.22
C SER A 105 13.50 -3.17 -10.68
N ASP A 106 14.80 -3.16 -10.96
CA ASP A 106 15.34 -3.35 -12.30
C ASP A 106 14.88 -4.66 -12.97
N ILE A 107 14.68 -5.71 -12.18
CA ILE A 107 14.17 -6.98 -12.70
C ILE A 107 12.73 -6.82 -13.23
N HIS A 108 11.87 -6.09 -12.51
CA HIS A 108 10.50 -5.83 -12.96
C HIS A 108 10.46 -4.83 -14.11
N LEU A 109 11.28 -3.80 -14.10
CA LEU A 109 11.39 -2.86 -15.21
C LEU A 109 11.71 -3.62 -16.50
N LYS A 110 12.71 -4.51 -16.45
CA LYS A 110 13.19 -5.24 -17.62
C LYS A 110 12.22 -6.31 -18.13
N TYR A 111 11.67 -7.13 -17.23
CA TYR A 111 10.95 -8.35 -17.62
C TYR A 111 9.43 -8.26 -17.52
N LYS A 112 8.90 -7.46 -16.59
CA LYS A 112 7.46 -7.29 -16.36
C LYS A 112 6.92 -6.07 -17.13
N LEU A 113 7.50 -4.89 -16.89
CA LEU A 113 7.01 -3.63 -17.44
C LEU A 113 7.56 -3.33 -18.83
N ARG A 114 8.82 -3.74 -19.09
CA ARG A 114 9.57 -3.40 -20.32
C ARG A 114 9.67 -1.88 -20.53
N LEU A 115 9.92 -1.18 -19.45
CA LEU A 115 10.05 0.28 -19.37
C LEU A 115 11.41 0.65 -18.79
N ASP A 116 11.91 1.81 -19.16
CA ASP A 116 13.06 2.41 -18.49
C ASP A 116 12.65 3.13 -17.19
N ARG A 117 13.65 3.51 -16.38
CA ARG A 117 13.43 4.17 -15.08
C ARG A 117 12.68 5.50 -15.21
N GLN A 118 12.87 6.26 -16.29
CA GLN A 118 12.19 7.53 -16.50
C GLN A 118 10.72 7.35 -16.89
N GLN A 119 10.45 6.37 -17.73
CA GLN A 119 9.08 6.00 -18.10
C GLN A 119 8.27 5.54 -16.90
N VAL A 120 8.88 4.76 -15.99
CA VAL A 120 8.22 4.33 -14.73
C VAL A 120 7.91 5.54 -13.83
N ILE A 121 8.84 6.48 -13.65
CA ILE A 121 8.57 7.72 -12.92
C ILE A 121 7.40 8.49 -13.57
N ALA A 122 7.41 8.64 -14.89
CA ALA A 122 6.34 9.35 -15.60
C ALA A 122 4.98 8.68 -15.41
N GLN A 123 4.93 7.34 -15.48
CA GLN A 123 3.70 6.56 -15.25
C GLN A 123 3.22 6.69 -13.79
N ALA A 124 4.12 6.62 -12.81
CA ALA A 124 3.78 6.82 -11.41
C ALA A 124 3.17 8.22 -11.17
N VAL A 125 3.79 9.26 -11.72
CA VAL A 125 3.30 10.64 -11.64
C VAL A 125 1.92 10.78 -12.28
N GLU A 126 1.71 10.22 -13.48
CA GLU A 126 0.41 10.25 -14.16
C GLU A 126 -0.67 9.55 -13.33
N ALA A 127 -0.38 8.36 -12.80
CA ALA A 127 -1.33 7.60 -11.98
C ALA A 127 -1.71 8.34 -10.71
N VAL A 128 -0.74 8.89 -9.98
CA VAL A 128 -0.99 9.66 -8.75
C VAL A 128 -1.80 10.93 -9.06
N ARG A 129 -1.42 11.70 -10.09
CA ARG A 129 -2.17 12.88 -10.50
C ARG A 129 -3.61 12.55 -10.89
N TYR A 130 -3.80 11.44 -11.60
CA TYR A 130 -5.12 11.01 -11.99
C TYR A 130 -5.96 10.59 -10.77
N ALA A 131 -5.42 9.78 -9.86
CA ALA A 131 -6.09 9.42 -8.60
C ALA A 131 -6.44 10.66 -7.76
N LYS A 132 -5.55 11.66 -7.74
CA LYS A 132 -5.74 12.93 -7.04
C LYS A 132 -6.92 13.76 -7.58
N THR A 133 -7.37 13.54 -8.81
CA THR A 133 -8.57 14.20 -9.34
C THR A 133 -9.86 13.74 -8.65
N PHE A 134 -9.83 12.60 -7.98
CA PHE A 134 -10.98 12.01 -7.29
C PHE A 134 -10.95 12.19 -5.78
N THR A 135 -9.79 12.08 -5.15
CA THR A 135 -9.63 12.19 -3.69
C THR A 135 -8.28 12.79 -3.32
N ASP A 136 -8.26 13.51 -2.20
CA ASP A 136 -7.00 14.01 -1.63
C ASP A 136 -6.16 12.92 -0.96
N ASN A 137 -6.73 11.76 -0.67
CA ASN A 137 -6.07 10.67 0.02
C ASN A 137 -5.59 9.60 -0.98
N VAL A 138 -4.35 9.75 -1.43
CA VAL A 138 -3.71 8.86 -2.42
C VAL A 138 -2.47 8.25 -1.82
N GLU A 139 -2.41 6.91 -1.83
CA GLU A 139 -1.23 6.13 -1.48
C GLU A 139 -0.57 5.58 -2.74
N PHE A 140 0.75 5.68 -2.79
CA PHE A 140 1.58 5.11 -3.86
C PHE A 140 2.56 4.09 -3.30
N SER A 141 2.49 2.84 -3.78
CA SER A 141 3.42 1.76 -3.46
C SER A 141 4.45 1.55 -4.57
N ALA A 142 5.72 1.56 -4.21
CA ALA A 142 6.82 1.14 -5.08
C ALA A 142 7.00 -0.38 -5.00
N GLU A 143 6.22 -1.15 -5.77
CA GLU A 143 6.30 -2.63 -5.75
C GLU A 143 7.76 -3.09 -5.93
N ASP A 144 8.16 -4.05 -5.09
CA ASP A 144 9.52 -4.57 -5.03
C ASP A 144 10.57 -3.51 -4.63
N GLY A 145 10.15 -2.57 -3.80
CA GLY A 145 10.96 -1.42 -3.36
C GLY A 145 12.22 -1.82 -2.61
N SER A 146 12.16 -2.88 -1.80
CA SER A 146 13.33 -3.37 -1.05
C SER A 146 14.49 -3.84 -1.95
N ARG A 147 14.20 -4.25 -3.20
CA ARG A 147 15.19 -4.65 -4.20
C ARG A 147 15.47 -3.60 -5.26
N SER A 148 14.86 -2.44 -5.15
CA SER A 148 15.10 -1.33 -6.08
C SER A 148 16.44 -0.63 -5.77
N ASP A 149 17.05 -0.05 -6.80
CA ASP A 149 18.15 0.90 -6.59
C ASP A 149 17.67 2.04 -5.69
N ARG A 150 18.35 2.28 -4.58
CA ARG A 150 17.86 3.18 -3.54
C ARG A 150 17.81 4.66 -3.97
N ASP A 151 18.74 5.08 -4.84
CA ASP A 151 18.76 6.47 -5.34
C ASP A 151 17.60 6.69 -6.33
N TYR A 152 17.33 5.68 -7.15
CA TYR A 152 16.18 5.67 -8.05
C TYR A 152 14.86 5.63 -7.28
N LEU A 153 14.76 4.80 -6.23
CA LEU A 153 13.58 4.73 -5.36
C LEU A 153 13.27 6.09 -4.73
N CYS A 154 14.28 6.81 -4.24
CA CYS A 154 14.11 8.18 -3.72
C CYS A 154 13.52 9.13 -4.78
N LYS A 155 13.97 9.05 -6.04
CA LYS A 155 13.43 9.86 -7.13
C LYS A 155 11.98 9.51 -7.46
N VAL A 156 11.62 8.22 -7.42
CA VAL A 156 10.24 7.78 -7.62
C VAL A 156 9.34 8.34 -6.52
N PHE A 157 9.75 8.24 -5.25
CA PHE A 157 8.97 8.77 -4.13
C PHE A 157 8.87 10.29 -4.15
N GLU A 158 9.97 10.99 -4.44
CA GLU A 158 9.94 12.45 -4.61
C GLU A 158 8.92 12.87 -5.68
N ALA A 159 8.93 12.20 -6.84
CA ALA A 159 8.02 12.48 -7.94
C ALA A 159 6.56 12.14 -7.59
N ALA A 160 6.31 11.02 -6.92
CA ALA A 160 4.98 10.63 -6.47
C ALA A 160 4.39 11.63 -5.44
N ILE A 161 5.20 12.06 -4.47
CA ILE A 161 4.80 13.08 -3.49
C ILE A 161 4.52 14.42 -4.18
N ALA A 162 5.39 14.84 -5.09
CA ALA A 162 5.18 16.07 -5.87
C ALA A 162 3.93 16.00 -6.77
N ALA A 163 3.53 14.80 -7.19
CA ALA A 163 2.29 14.56 -7.92
C ALA A 163 1.03 14.58 -7.03
N GLY A 164 1.18 14.51 -5.70
CA GLY A 164 0.10 14.62 -4.73
C GLY A 164 -0.15 13.37 -3.89
N ALA A 165 0.72 12.37 -3.89
CA ALA A 165 0.63 11.24 -2.97
C ALA A 165 0.78 11.73 -1.52
N THR A 166 -0.16 11.36 -0.66
CA THR A 166 -0.16 11.68 0.77
C THR A 166 0.45 10.58 1.63
N THR A 167 0.59 9.39 1.04
CA THR A 167 1.29 8.25 1.62
C THR A 167 2.14 7.62 0.53
N ILE A 168 3.38 7.27 0.87
CA ILE A 168 4.26 6.45 0.04
C ILE A 168 4.61 5.18 0.79
N ASN A 169 4.51 4.04 0.12
CA ASN A 169 4.73 2.75 0.72
C ASN A 169 5.95 2.05 0.12
N LEU A 170 6.83 1.56 0.99
CA LEU A 170 8.02 0.80 0.65
C LEU A 170 7.80 -0.67 1.03
N PRO A 171 7.49 -1.55 0.04
CA PRO A 171 7.27 -2.96 0.33
C PRO A 171 8.55 -3.78 0.22
N ASP A 172 8.70 -4.74 1.14
CA ASP A 172 9.52 -5.94 1.00
C ASP A 172 8.67 -7.04 0.35
N THR A 173 8.47 -6.91 -0.95
CA THR A 173 7.54 -7.74 -1.74
C THR A 173 7.93 -9.20 -1.77
N VAL A 174 9.23 -9.52 -1.78
CA VAL A 174 9.72 -10.90 -1.79
C VAL A 174 9.97 -11.46 -0.39
N GLY A 175 9.82 -10.65 0.67
CA GLY A 175 10.03 -11.08 2.05
C GLY A 175 11.46 -11.49 2.36
N TYR A 176 12.45 -10.88 1.70
CA TYR A 176 13.85 -11.27 1.75
C TYR A 176 14.74 -10.29 2.55
N ALA A 177 14.20 -9.17 2.98
CA ALA A 177 14.92 -8.19 3.78
C ALA A 177 15.19 -8.71 5.20
N ILE A 178 16.30 -8.25 5.79
CA ILE A 178 16.57 -8.44 7.22
C ILE A 178 16.40 -7.10 7.94
N PRO A 179 16.08 -7.09 9.27
CA PRO A 179 15.67 -5.87 9.97
C PRO A 179 16.67 -4.72 9.89
N SER A 180 17.97 -5.00 9.99
CA SER A 180 19.00 -3.96 9.89
C SER A 180 19.07 -3.30 8.52
N GLU A 181 19.07 -4.11 7.46
CA GLU A 181 19.13 -3.60 6.08
C GLU A 181 17.85 -2.82 5.72
N PHE A 182 16.68 -3.31 6.18
CA PHE A 182 15.41 -2.63 5.92
C PHE A 182 15.33 -1.30 6.67
N ALA A 183 15.77 -1.24 7.94
CA ALA A 183 15.88 0.00 8.69
C ALA A 183 16.86 1.00 8.05
N ASP A 184 17.99 0.53 7.55
CA ASP A 184 18.96 1.35 6.83
C ASP A 184 18.36 1.92 5.54
N LEU A 185 17.58 1.12 4.79
CA LEU A 185 16.89 1.58 3.60
C LEU A 185 15.85 2.66 3.94
N ILE A 186 15.05 2.48 4.99
CA ILE A 186 14.09 3.50 5.47
C ILE A 186 14.81 4.79 5.85
N THR A 187 15.90 4.68 6.60
CA THR A 187 16.72 5.84 7.00
C THR A 187 17.27 6.56 5.76
N TYR A 188 17.76 5.78 4.78
CA TYR A 188 18.28 6.32 3.53
C TYR A 188 17.20 7.09 2.74
N VAL A 189 16.04 6.48 2.53
CA VAL A 189 14.92 7.10 1.81
C VAL A 189 14.48 8.40 2.50
N ARG A 190 14.40 8.42 3.82
CA ARG A 190 14.05 9.61 4.58
C ARG A 190 15.08 10.75 4.44
N ALA A 191 16.36 10.41 4.34
CA ALA A 191 17.43 11.38 4.20
C ALA A 191 17.56 11.94 2.77
N HIS A 192 17.21 11.14 1.75
CA HIS A 192 17.49 11.45 0.34
C HIS A 192 16.22 11.73 -0.50
N THR A 193 15.04 11.80 0.12
CA THR A 193 13.81 12.25 -0.54
C THR A 193 13.44 13.63 -0.02
N PRO A 194 13.71 14.71 -0.75
CA PRO A 194 13.66 16.08 -0.23
C PRO A 194 12.29 16.50 0.32
N ASN A 195 11.21 16.00 -0.27
CA ASN A 195 9.83 16.32 0.10
C ASN A 195 9.16 15.25 0.99
N ILE A 196 9.92 14.32 1.58
CA ILE A 196 9.42 13.20 2.38
C ILE A 196 8.50 13.64 3.53
N GLY A 197 8.74 14.80 4.11
CA GLY A 197 7.93 15.36 5.19
C GLY A 197 6.52 15.77 4.79
N GLN A 198 6.17 15.72 3.51
CA GLN A 198 4.83 16.01 2.98
C GLN A 198 3.93 14.76 2.88
N ALA A 199 4.48 13.57 3.09
CA ALA A 199 3.75 12.31 3.03
C ALA A 199 4.06 11.42 4.23
N VAL A 200 3.15 10.50 4.51
CA VAL A 200 3.38 9.41 5.46
C VAL A 200 4.24 8.33 4.78
N LEU A 201 5.33 7.91 5.42
CA LEU A 201 6.10 6.76 4.98
C LEU A 201 5.48 5.48 5.57
N SER A 202 4.99 4.61 4.70
CA SER A 202 4.40 3.31 4.97
C SER A 202 5.37 2.19 4.63
N VAL A 203 5.19 1.03 5.27
CA VAL A 203 5.91 -0.20 4.96
C VAL A 203 4.97 -1.38 4.89
N HIS A 204 5.29 -2.33 3.99
CA HIS A 204 4.60 -3.60 3.79
C HIS A 204 5.64 -4.72 3.72
N CYS A 205 5.57 -5.70 4.61
CA CYS A 205 6.58 -6.75 4.66
C CYS A 205 5.96 -8.14 4.55
N HIS A 206 6.44 -8.92 3.57
CA HIS A 206 6.14 -10.36 3.47
C HIS A 206 7.04 -11.19 4.39
N ASN A 207 6.59 -12.41 4.70
CA ASN A 207 7.11 -13.22 5.79
C ASN A 207 7.94 -14.44 5.33
N ASP A 208 8.48 -14.40 4.12
CA ASP A 208 9.17 -15.55 3.52
C ASP A 208 10.38 -16.02 4.33
N LEU A 209 11.09 -15.11 5.00
CA LEU A 209 12.15 -15.44 5.95
C LEU A 209 11.67 -15.50 7.42
N GLY A 210 10.36 -15.36 7.69
CA GLY A 210 9.84 -15.27 9.05
C GLY A 210 10.14 -13.94 9.75
N LEU A 211 10.49 -12.88 9.01
CA LEU A 211 10.98 -11.62 9.55
C LEU A 211 10.04 -10.43 9.31
N ALA A 212 8.85 -10.63 8.73
CA ALA A 212 7.95 -9.53 8.36
C ALA A 212 7.69 -8.56 9.52
N THR A 213 7.26 -9.06 10.68
CA THR A 213 6.99 -8.22 11.85
C THR A 213 8.27 -7.56 12.39
N ALA A 214 9.40 -8.27 12.37
CA ALA A 214 10.69 -7.69 12.79
C ALA A 214 11.13 -6.57 11.86
N ASN A 215 10.98 -6.74 10.54
CA ASN A 215 11.29 -5.72 9.54
C ASN A 215 10.37 -4.50 9.70
N THR A 216 9.07 -4.71 9.90
CA THR A 216 8.12 -3.62 10.15
C THR A 216 8.47 -2.83 11.41
N LEU A 217 8.78 -3.50 12.52
CA LEU A 217 9.19 -2.82 13.77
C LEU A 217 10.50 -2.04 13.58
N ALA A 218 11.48 -2.60 12.87
CA ALA A 218 12.72 -1.93 12.55
C ALA A 218 12.49 -0.68 11.68
N ALA A 219 11.61 -0.77 10.68
CA ALA A 219 11.21 0.34 9.84
C ALA A 219 10.49 1.47 10.61
N LEU A 220 9.61 1.10 11.56
CA LEU A 220 8.93 2.07 12.43
C LEU A 220 9.93 2.78 13.34
N ALA A 221 10.90 2.06 13.91
CA ALA A 221 11.99 2.64 14.67
C ALA A 221 12.86 3.58 13.82
N ALA A 222 13.07 3.26 12.54
CA ALA A 222 13.78 4.10 11.57
C ALA A 222 12.94 5.30 11.06
N GLY A 223 11.65 5.37 11.39
CA GLY A 223 10.80 6.55 11.16
C GLY A 223 9.66 6.36 10.16
N ALA A 224 9.33 5.17 9.74
CA ALA A 224 8.03 4.89 9.11
C ALA A 224 6.89 5.17 10.11
N ARG A 225 5.70 5.51 9.59
CA ARG A 225 4.55 5.88 10.43
C ARG A 225 3.24 5.21 10.00
N GLN A 226 3.28 4.34 9.01
CA GLN A 226 2.20 3.42 8.68
C GLN A 226 2.79 2.01 8.52
N ALA A 227 2.10 1.02 9.07
CA ALA A 227 2.42 -0.39 8.93
C ALA A 227 1.24 -1.09 8.22
N GLU A 228 1.51 -1.73 7.09
CA GLU A 228 0.56 -2.63 6.46
C GLU A 228 0.65 -4.01 7.14
N VAL A 229 -0.48 -4.50 7.59
CA VAL A 229 -0.59 -5.71 8.42
C VAL A 229 -1.77 -6.56 7.97
N THR A 230 -1.79 -7.82 8.42
CA THR A 230 -2.96 -8.69 8.28
C THR A 230 -3.26 -9.38 9.59
N VAL A 231 -4.52 -9.77 9.80
CA VAL A 231 -4.90 -10.58 10.97
C VAL A 231 -4.09 -11.88 10.96
N ASN A 232 -3.38 -12.13 12.07
CA ASN A 232 -2.51 -13.31 12.23
C ASN A 232 -1.43 -13.48 11.15
N GLY A 233 -1.08 -12.42 10.42
CA GLY A 233 -0.08 -12.48 9.36
C GLY A 233 -0.52 -13.27 8.13
N ILE A 234 -1.81 -13.51 7.91
CA ILE A 234 -2.29 -14.22 6.72
C ILE A 234 -1.95 -13.46 5.45
N GLY A 235 -1.61 -14.14 4.35
CA GLY A 235 -1.29 -13.49 3.10
C GLY A 235 -0.64 -14.38 2.06
N GLU A 236 -0.19 -13.76 0.97
CA GLU A 236 0.49 -14.45 -0.11
C GLU A 236 1.73 -15.21 0.40
N ARG A 237 2.00 -16.40 -0.11
CA ARG A 237 3.13 -17.29 0.21
C ARG A 237 3.21 -17.59 1.72
N ALA A 238 4.21 -17.03 2.42
CA ALA A 238 4.41 -17.23 3.86
C ALA A 238 3.66 -16.22 4.75
N GLY A 239 2.92 -15.30 4.14
CA GLY A 239 2.12 -14.29 4.82
C GLY A 239 2.77 -12.93 4.93
N ASN A 240 2.21 -12.10 5.81
CA ASN A 240 2.56 -10.69 6.03
C ASN A 240 2.97 -10.43 7.48
N THR A 241 3.22 -9.17 7.79
CA THR A 241 3.30 -8.66 9.16
C THR A 241 1.98 -8.93 9.89
N SER A 242 2.05 -9.52 11.09
CA SER A 242 0.91 -9.79 11.95
C SER A 242 0.62 -8.60 12.86
#